data_68a3fe15f1deedd154678659a6a36600
#
_entry.id   68a3fe15f1deedd154678659a6a36600
#
_cell.length_a   1.000
_cell.length_b   1.000
_cell.length_c   1.000
_cell.angle_alpha   90.00
_cell.angle_beta   90.00
_cell.angle_gamma   90.00
#
_symmetry.space_group_name_H-M   'P 1'
#
loop_
_entity.id
_entity.type
_entity.pdbx_description
1 polymer ?
#
loop_
_entity_poly.entity_id
_entity_poly.type
_entity_poly.pdbx_seq_one_letter_code
_entity_poly.pdbx_strand_id
1 'polypeptide(L)'
;MLKISNRGGLMPESPIRKLAPLAEEAKRNGLTVYHLNIGQPDIATPPAMIEAVKNNISPIIEYSHSAGNESYRRKLVTYYAKHSIDIKYSDIIITTGASEAILFSFLGCLDVGDEVIIPEPFYANYYAFAVLAGIKVITVSSSITDGFCLPAIENIEAKITPRTKAILICNPNNPTGYLYGKEELIQLETLVLKYNLYLFADEAYREFCYEGSHFSAFQFEEASQHVILIDSISKRYSACGLRLGAIVTKNKLVIDTIMKFAQARLSPPYYAQIAAEAALDLPDDYFVITKAEYQNRRNVLIQRLNAIPEVYCPNPGGAFYAMAKLPIDDCDKFCSWLLKDFSYKNTTVMLAPGTGFYGTPGMGLQEVRLAYILNTESIHAAMDCLAEALKVYPGRVSKK
;
A
#
# COMPACT_ATOMS: atom_id res chain seq x y z
N MET A 1 -36.82 14.77 4.13
CA MET A 1 -35.44 14.84 3.67
C MET A 1 -34.96 13.45 3.29
N LEU A 2 -34.35 13.29 2.11
CA LEU A 2 -33.68 12.05 1.74
C LEU A 2 -32.51 11.77 2.67
N LYS A 3 -32.31 10.50 3.02
CA LYS A 3 -31.19 10.05 3.88
C LYS A 3 -30.19 9.24 3.06
N ILE A 4 -28.91 9.38 3.36
CA ILE A 4 -27.87 8.48 2.82
C ILE A 4 -27.99 7.11 3.49
N SER A 5 -27.40 6.06 2.85
CA SER A 5 -27.36 4.73 3.45
C SER A 5 -26.48 4.70 4.71
N ASN A 6 -26.74 3.79 5.63
CA ASN A 6 -25.89 3.59 6.82
C ASN A 6 -24.42 3.33 6.41
N ARG A 7 -24.21 2.51 5.36
CA ARG A 7 -22.87 2.24 4.84
C ARG A 7 -22.17 3.50 4.33
N GLY A 8 -22.89 4.40 3.64
CA GLY A 8 -22.35 5.68 3.19
C GLY A 8 -21.93 6.58 4.35
N GLY A 9 -22.66 6.54 5.48
CA GLY A 9 -22.31 7.25 6.70
C GLY A 9 -21.11 6.68 7.46
N LEU A 10 -20.79 5.40 7.25
CA LEU A 10 -19.65 4.71 7.87
C LEU A 10 -18.35 4.83 7.08
N MET A 11 -18.41 5.32 5.81
CA MET A 11 -17.20 5.46 4.99
C MET A 11 -16.24 6.48 5.61
N PRO A 12 -14.98 6.08 5.88
CA PRO A 12 -13.99 6.99 6.45
C PRO A 12 -13.50 8.00 5.43
N GLU A 13 -13.17 9.20 5.89
CA GLU A 13 -12.39 10.14 5.09
C GLU A 13 -10.97 9.60 4.88
N SER A 14 -10.40 9.87 3.70
CA SER A 14 -9.02 9.47 3.43
C SER A 14 -8.03 10.29 4.26
N PRO A 15 -7.28 9.70 5.20
CA PRO A 15 -6.29 10.42 6.01
C PRO A 15 -5.17 11.02 5.15
N ILE A 16 -4.94 10.45 3.96
CA ILE A 16 -3.90 10.88 3.02
C ILE A 16 -4.36 12.12 2.22
N ARG A 17 -5.66 12.23 1.95
CA ARG A 17 -6.21 13.25 1.04
C ARG A 17 -7.01 14.36 1.73
N LYS A 18 -7.44 14.18 2.98
CA LYS A 18 -8.26 15.17 3.71
C LYS A 18 -7.57 16.54 3.84
N LEU A 19 -6.24 16.58 3.79
CA LEU A 19 -5.47 17.82 3.86
C LEU A 19 -5.18 18.45 2.47
N ALA A 20 -5.60 17.83 1.36
CA ALA A 20 -5.34 18.36 0.03
C ALA A 20 -5.87 19.78 -0.19
N PRO A 21 -7.08 20.16 0.27
CA PRO A 21 -7.57 21.53 0.13
C PRO A 21 -6.64 22.56 0.78
N LEU A 22 -6.04 22.24 1.92
CA LEU A 22 -5.09 23.13 2.62
C LEU A 22 -3.77 23.28 1.84
N ALA A 23 -3.28 22.20 1.24
CA ALA A 23 -2.09 22.24 0.41
C ALA A 23 -2.32 23.10 -0.85
N GLU A 24 -3.51 22.99 -1.47
CA GLU A 24 -3.86 23.84 -2.62
C GLU A 24 -4.01 25.33 -2.24
N GLU A 25 -4.52 25.61 -1.04
CA GLU A 25 -4.56 26.97 -0.51
C GLU A 25 -3.17 27.54 -0.25
N ALA A 26 -2.28 26.76 0.39
CA ALA A 26 -0.87 27.13 0.59
C ALA A 26 -0.17 27.47 -0.75
N LYS A 27 -0.38 26.65 -1.77
CA LYS A 27 0.15 26.92 -3.13
C LYS A 27 -0.41 28.21 -3.74
N ARG A 28 -1.71 28.47 -3.61
CA ARG A 28 -2.32 29.73 -4.08
C ARG A 28 -1.74 30.95 -3.37
N ASN A 29 -1.31 30.79 -2.12
CA ASN A 29 -0.63 31.81 -1.34
C ASN A 29 0.90 31.92 -1.64
N GLY A 30 1.38 31.24 -2.70
CA GLY A 30 2.76 31.33 -3.18
C GLY A 30 3.75 30.39 -2.49
N LEU A 31 3.29 29.44 -1.67
CA LEU A 31 4.18 28.49 -1.03
C LEU A 31 4.47 27.28 -1.93
N THR A 32 5.71 26.81 -1.91
CA THR A 32 6.07 25.49 -2.43
C THR A 32 5.70 24.43 -1.38
N VAL A 33 4.90 23.44 -1.75
CA VAL A 33 4.50 22.33 -0.86
C VAL A 33 5.23 21.06 -1.27
N TYR A 34 6.09 20.55 -0.40
CA TYR A 34 6.72 19.23 -0.59
C TYR A 34 5.74 18.12 -0.18
N HIS A 35 5.25 17.36 -1.16
CA HIS A 35 4.26 16.31 -0.95
C HIS A 35 4.93 14.99 -0.52
N LEU A 36 5.02 14.76 0.77
CA LEU A 36 5.49 13.50 1.36
C LEU A 36 4.33 12.62 1.87
N ASN A 37 3.09 13.04 1.65
CA ASN A 37 1.89 12.34 2.11
C ASN A 37 1.41 11.23 1.17
N ILE A 38 1.76 11.28 -0.12
CA ILE A 38 1.24 10.37 -1.14
C ILE A 38 2.37 9.54 -1.78
N GLY A 39 2.20 8.22 -1.85
CA GLY A 39 3.15 7.32 -2.50
C GLY A 39 2.84 7.15 -3.98
N GLN A 40 2.93 8.22 -4.74
CA GLN A 40 2.88 8.17 -6.19
C GLN A 40 4.30 8.30 -6.74
N PRO A 41 4.88 7.23 -7.30
CA PRO A 41 6.22 7.27 -7.88
C PRO A 41 6.39 8.42 -8.87
N ASP A 42 7.56 9.07 -8.86
CA ASP A 42 7.92 10.18 -9.76
C ASP A 42 8.96 9.78 -10.83
N ILE A 43 9.56 8.60 -10.71
CA ILE A 43 10.39 8.03 -11.77
C ILE A 43 9.51 7.81 -13.01
N ALA A 44 10.02 8.16 -14.17
CA ALA A 44 9.25 8.07 -15.40
C ALA A 44 8.67 6.66 -15.66
N THR A 45 7.41 6.61 -16.09
CA THR A 45 6.82 5.37 -16.61
C THR A 45 7.66 4.88 -17.79
N PRO A 46 7.99 3.58 -17.87
CA PRO A 46 8.81 3.04 -18.95
C PRO A 46 8.30 3.44 -20.33
N PRO A 47 9.14 3.98 -21.23
CA PRO A 47 8.72 4.40 -22.57
C PRO A 47 8.03 3.27 -23.36
N ALA A 48 8.49 2.02 -23.20
CA ALA A 48 7.90 0.86 -23.84
C ALA A 48 6.41 0.70 -23.56
N MET A 49 5.94 1.07 -22.37
CA MET A 49 4.51 1.04 -22.01
C MET A 49 3.71 2.06 -22.82
N ILE A 50 4.26 3.26 -22.99
CA ILE A 50 3.62 4.37 -23.72
C ILE A 50 3.59 4.06 -25.22
N GLU A 51 4.71 3.59 -25.77
CA GLU A 51 4.82 3.22 -27.17
C GLU A 51 3.91 2.03 -27.52
N ALA A 52 3.79 1.05 -26.64
CA ALA A 52 2.87 -0.05 -26.83
C ALA A 52 1.42 0.42 -26.99
N VAL A 53 0.98 1.39 -26.19
CA VAL A 53 -0.36 1.98 -26.33
C VAL A 53 -0.49 2.72 -27.66
N LYS A 54 0.46 3.58 -28.02
CA LYS A 54 0.43 4.34 -29.29
C LYS A 54 0.34 3.44 -30.52
N ASN A 55 1.10 2.33 -30.49
CA ASN A 55 1.17 1.39 -31.61
C ASN A 55 -0.04 0.44 -31.72
N ASN A 56 -0.91 0.42 -30.70
CA ASN A 56 -2.10 -0.44 -30.65
C ASN A 56 -3.41 0.36 -30.57
N ILE A 57 -3.41 1.62 -31.02
CA ILE A 57 -4.65 2.40 -31.12
C ILE A 57 -5.56 1.75 -32.17
N SER A 58 -6.74 1.31 -31.72
CA SER A 58 -7.78 0.71 -32.58
C SER A 58 -8.92 1.69 -32.79
N PRO A 59 -9.55 1.73 -33.98
CA PRO A 59 -10.75 2.52 -34.22
C PRO A 59 -11.95 2.04 -33.37
N ILE A 60 -11.93 0.78 -32.93
CA ILE A 60 -12.92 0.21 -31.99
C ILE A 60 -12.17 -0.35 -30.81
N ILE A 61 -12.51 0.10 -29.60
CA ILE A 61 -11.95 -0.37 -28.34
C ILE A 61 -12.93 -1.38 -27.78
N GLU A 62 -12.64 -2.65 -27.98
CA GLU A 62 -13.52 -3.75 -27.59
C GLU A 62 -13.34 -4.13 -26.11
N TYR A 63 -14.34 -4.82 -25.53
CA TYR A 63 -14.15 -5.48 -24.26
C TYR A 63 -13.12 -6.61 -24.39
N SER A 64 -12.18 -6.67 -23.47
CA SER A 64 -11.33 -7.84 -23.32
C SER A 64 -12.07 -8.95 -22.54
N HIS A 65 -11.47 -10.13 -22.46
CA HIS A 65 -11.97 -11.20 -21.59
C HIS A 65 -12.08 -10.71 -20.15
N SER A 66 -13.09 -11.15 -19.41
CA SER A 66 -13.35 -10.67 -18.03
C SER A 66 -12.20 -10.95 -17.05
N ALA A 67 -11.45 -12.05 -17.25
CA ALA A 67 -10.22 -12.31 -16.49
C ALA A 67 -9.03 -11.47 -16.95
N GLY A 68 -9.15 -10.69 -18.01
CA GLY A 68 -8.05 -9.99 -18.67
C GLY A 68 -7.47 -10.75 -19.87
N ASN A 69 -6.67 -10.07 -20.67
CA ASN A 69 -6.02 -10.63 -21.87
C ASN A 69 -5.20 -11.87 -21.53
N GLU A 70 -5.39 -12.94 -22.29
CA GLU A 70 -4.69 -14.19 -22.04
C GLU A 70 -3.17 -14.02 -22.27
N SER A 71 -2.75 -13.28 -23.30
CA SER A 71 -1.35 -12.98 -23.56
C SER A 71 -0.67 -12.33 -22.35
N TYR A 72 -1.29 -11.31 -21.78
CA TYR A 72 -0.79 -10.64 -20.59
C TYR A 72 -0.72 -11.58 -19.38
N ARG A 73 -1.78 -12.38 -19.12
CA ARG A 73 -1.78 -13.35 -18.01
C ARG A 73 -0.70 -14.44 -18.18
N ARG A 74 -0.42 -14.89 -19.43
CA ARG A 74 0.65 -15.84 -19.72
C ARG A 74 2.03 -15.23 -19.47
N LYS A 75 2.27 -13.98 -19.85
CA LYS A 75 3.52 -13.28 -19.52
C LYS A 75 3.68 -13.06 -18.01
N LEU A 76 2.59 -12.77 -17.27
CA LEU A 76 2.63 -12.68 -15.83
C LEU A 76 3.09 -13.99 -15.16
N VAL A 77 2.76 -15.16 -15.70
CA VAL A 77 3.30 -16.44 -15.18
C VAL A 77 4.84 -16.44 -15.20
N THR A 78 5.44 -15.98 -16.31
CA THR A 78 6.90 -15.87 -16.41
C THR A 78 7.46 -14.85 -15.42
N TYR A 79 6.78 -13.71 -15.23
CA TYR A 79 7.16 -12.72 -14.22
C TYR A 79 7.13 -13.31 -12.81
N TYR A 80 6.04 -13.99 -12.44
CA TYR A 80 5.91 -14.59 -11.11
C TYR A 80 6.90 -15.72 -10.87
N ALA A 81 7.25 -16.49 -11.91
CA ALA A 81 8.28 -17.54 -11.81
C ALA A 81 9.65 -16.98 -11.40
N LYS A 82 10.02 -15.74 -11.82
CA LYS A 82 11.24 -15.05 -11.36
C LYS A 82 11.25 -14.79 -9.84
N HIS A 83 10.05 -14.74 -9.22
CA HIS A 83 9.87 -14.57 -7.78
C HIS A 83 9.58 -15.89 -7.04
N SER A 84 9.88 -17.05 -7.66
CA SER A 84 9.59 -18.37 -7.09
C SER A 84 8.10 -18.60 -6.80
N ILE A 85 7.23 -17.97 -7.57
CA ILE A 85 5.77 -18.15 -7.51
C ILE A 85 5.36 -19.02 -8.70
N ASP A 86 5.04 -20.28 -8.42
CA ASP A 86 4.59 -21.25 -9.43
C ASP A 86 3.07 -21.21 -9.56
N ILE A 87 2.57 -20.71 -10.68
CA ILE A 87 1.14 -20.55 -11.01
C ILE A 87 0.87 -20.78 -12.49
N LYS A 88 -0.42 -20.93 -12.82
CA LYS A 88 -0.92 -20.98 -14.20
C LYS A 88 -1.61 -19.66 -14.54
N TYR A 89 -1.72 -19.32 -15.82
CA TYR A 89 -2.46 -18.13 -16.27
C TYR A 89 -3.96 -18.19 -15.89
N SER A 90 -4.50 -19.39 -15.66
CA SER A 90 -5.87 -19.61 -15.16
C SER A 90 -6.06 -19.20 -13.69
N ASP A 91 -4.96 -19.08 -12.94
CA ASP A 91 -4.96 -18.72 -11.53
C ASP A 91 -4.91 -17.19 -11.32
N ILE A 92 -4.99 -16.43 -12.43
CA ILE A 92 -4.87 -14.97 -12.47
C ILE A 92 -6.15 -14.33 -12.99
N ILE A 93 -6.68 -13.36 -12.24
CA ILE A 93 -7.74 -12.44 -12.70
C ILE A 93 -7.20 -11.01 -12.64
N ILE A 94 -7.19 -10.35 -13.79
CA ILE A 94 -6.76 -8.94 -13.88
C ILE A 94 -7.87 -8.04 -13.34
N THR A 95 -7.47 -7.03 -12.58
CA THR A 95 -8.37 -6.11 -11.87
C THR A 95 -8.05 -4.65 -12.18
N THR A 96 -8.98 -3.76 -11.83
CA THR A 96 -8.80 -2.31 -11.93
C THR A 96 -7.96 -1.80 -10.74
N GLY A 97 -6.69 -2.18 -10.72
CA GLY A 97 -5.74 -1.96 -9.64
C GLY A 97 -5.97 -2.89 -8.44
N ALA A 98 -5.06 -2.84 -7.47
CA ALA A 98 -5.18 -3.59 -6.22
C ALA A 98 -6.47 -3.27 -5.44
N SER A 99 -7.04 -2.08 -5.60
CA SER A 99 -8.28 -1.69 -4.93
C SER A 99 -9.46 -2.60 -5.29
N GLU A 100 -9.64 -2.91 -6.59
CA GLU A 100 -10.67 -3.87 -7.02
C GLU A 100 -10.29 -5.29 -6.58
N ALA A 101 -9.01 -5.64 -6.62
CA ALA A 101 -8.54 -6.94 -6.18
C ALA A 101 -8.90 -7.21 -4.71
N ILE A 102 -8.65 -6.25 -3.82
CA ILE A 102 -9.01 -6.35 -2.40
C ILE A 102 -10.53 -6.47 -2.24
N LEU A 103 -11.29 -5.61 -2.92
CA LEU A 103 -12.75 -5.61 -2.80
C LEU A 103 -13.35 -6.92 -3.31
N PHE A 104 -12.91 -7.44 -4.45
CA PHE A 104 -13.36 -8.71 -4.98
C PHE A 104 -12.97 -9.89 -4.08
N SER A 105 -11.78 -9.85 -3.48
CA SER A 105 -11.35 -10.86 -2.51
C SER A 105 -12.22 -10.85 -1.26
N PHE A 106 -12.54 -9.68 -0.72
CA PHE A 106 -13.43 -9.57 0.43
C PHE A 106 -14.84 -10.06 0.10
N LEU A 107 -15.42 -9.58 -1.01
CA LEU A 107 -16.78 -9.95 -1.42
C LEU A 107 -16.92 -11.42 -1.84
N GLY A 108 -15.85 -12.02 -2.37
CA GLY A 108 -15.85 -13.41 -2.83
C GLY A 108 -15.57 -14.44 -1.75
N CYS A 109 -14.91 -14.03 -0.64
CA CYS A 109 -14.43 -14.94 0.38
C CYS A 109 -15.05 -14.73 1.77
N LEU A 110 -15.73 -13.60 1.99
CA LEU A 110 -16.23 -13.19 3.31
C LEU A 110 -17.69 -12.75 3.22
N ASP A 111 -18.48 -13.09 4.23
CA ASP A 111 -19.87 -12.66 4.37
C ASP A 111 -19.98 -11.41 5.24
N VAL A 112 -21.14 -10.75 5.17
CA VAL A 112 -21.45 -9.59 6.02
C VAL A 112 -21.37 -9.99 7.51
N GLY A 113 -20.55 -9.27 8.27
CA GLY A 113 -20.33 -9.52 9.69
C GLY A 113 -19.13 -10.43 9.99
N ASP A 114 -18.53 -11.04 8.97
CA ASP A 114 -17.24 -11.74 9.13
C ASP A 114 -16.13 -10.78 9.53
N GLU A 115 -15.05 -11.34 10.05
CA GLU A 115 -13.91 -10.59 10.56
C GLU A 115 -12.64 -10.90 9.76
N VAL A 116 -11.87 -9.83 9.46
CA VAL A 116 -10.51 -9.92 8.92
C VAL A 116 -9.53 -9.33 9.93
N ILE A 117 -8.50 -10.09 10.30
CA ILE A 117 -7.42 -9.60 11.16
C ILE A 117 -6.39 -8.88 10.29
N ILE A 118 -6.00 -7.66 10.70
CA ILE A 118 -5.00 -6.86 10.01
C ILE A 118 -4.00 -6.32 11.03
N PRO A 119 -2.69 -6.66 10.94
CA PRO A 119 -1.66 -6.00 11.73
C PRO A 119 -1.65 -4.50 11.45
N GLU A 120 -1.67 -3.68 12.50
CA GLU A 120 -1.62 -2.22 12.37
C GLU A 120 -0.27 -1.64 12.85
N PRO A 121 0.20 -0.54 12.24
CA PRO A 121 -0.50 0.30 11.26
C PRO A 121 -0.57 -0.36 9.87
N PHE A 122 -1.69 -0.09 9.16
CA PHE A 122 -1.99 -0.67 7.85
C PHE A 122 -2.43 0.38 6.83
N TYR A 123 -2.45 0.02 5.55
CA TYR A 123 -2.94 0.90 4.49
C TYR A 123 -4.40 1.31 4.73
N ALA A 124 -4.63 2.59 4.96
CA ALA A 124 -5.91 3.14 5.43
C ALA A 124 -7.14 2.71 4.61
N ASN A 125 -6.97 2.45 3.29
CA ASN A 125 -8.09 2.05 2.47
C ASN A 125 -8.59 0.62 2.74
N TYR A 126 -7.84 -0.24 3.44
CA TYR A 126 -8.35 -1.56 3.81
C TYR A 126 -9.61 -1.44 4.67
N TYR A 127 -9.63 -0.45 5.58
CA TYR A 127 -10.82 -0.17 6.38
C TYR A 127 -12.01 0.25 5.52
N ALA A 128 -11.79 1.11 4.51
CA ALA A 128 -12.83 1.52 3.59
C ALA A 128 -13.38 0.33 2.77
N PHE A 129 -12.53 -0.57 2.29
CA PHE A 129 -12.97 -1.79 1.59
C PHE A 129 -13.73 -2.74 2.51
N ALA A 130 -13.34 -2.84 3.78
CA ALA A 130 -14.07 -3.63 4.78
C ALA A 130 -15.48 -3.07 5.00
N VAL A 131 -15.64 -1.74 5.12
CA VAL A 131 -16.95 -1.08 5.20
C VAL A 131 -17.79 -1.36 3.95
N LEU A 132 -17.18 -1.29 2.74
CA LEU A 132 -17.88 -1.61 1.49
C LEU A 132 -18.38 -3.06 1.46
N ALA A 133 -17.57 -4.00 1.92
CA ALA A 133 -17.93 -5.42 1.98
C ALA A 133 -18.88 -5.77 3.17
N GLY A 134 -19.01 -4.88 4.15
CA GLY A 134 -19.80 -5.13 5.36
C GLY A 134 -19.12 -6.06 6.36
N ILE A 135 -17.80 -6.21 6.29
CA ILE A 135 -16.98 -7.02 7.20
C ILE A 135 -16.34 -6.16 8.28
N LYS A 136 -15.84 -6.78 9.33
CA LYS A 136 -15.18 -6.11 10.45
C LYS A 136 -13.66 -6.26 10.36
N VAL A 137 -12.94 -5.16 10.57
CA VAL A 137 -11.49 -5.19 10.77
C VAL A 137 -11.20 -5.40 12.25
N ILE A 138 -10.42 -6.41 12.55
CA ILE A 138 -9.87 -6.69 13.88
C ILE A 138 -8.37 -6.40 13.83
N THR A 139 -7.90 -5.49 14.67
CA THR A 139 -6.51 -5.02 14.65
C THR A 139 -5.64 -5.72 15.68
N VAL A 140 -4.37 -5.89 15.34
CA VAL A 140 -3.30 -6.30 16.24
C VAL A 140 -2.15 -5.32 16.05
N SER A 141 -1.82 -4.56 17.10
CA SER A 141 -0.86 -3.46 16.97
C SER A 141 0.58 -3.95 16.96
N SER A 142 1.38 -3.47 16.02
CA SER A 142 2.83 -3.45 16.07
C SER A 142 3.34 -2.11 16.60
N SER A 143 4.60 -2.06 17.01
CA SER A 143 5.19 -0.89 17.66
C SER A 143 6.31 -0.28 16.82
N ILE A 144 6.37 1.06 16.82
CA ILE A 144 7.49 1.79 16.22
C ILE A 144 8.82 1.48 16.91
N THR A 145 8.81 1.17 18.23
CA THR A 145 10.02 0.82 18.98
C THR A 145 10.60 -0.52 18.56
N ASP A 146 9.77 -1.42 18.03
CA ASP A 146 10.17 -2.73 17.53
C ASP A 146 10.30 -2.74 16.00
N GLY A 147 10.39 -1.53 15.39
CA GLY A 147 10.51 -1.36 13.94
C GLY A 147 9.28 -1.78 13.15
N PHE A 148 8.13 -1.98 13.80
CA PHE A 148 6.87 -2.44 13.21
C PHE A 148 6.91 -3.90 12.72
N CYS A 149 7.69 -4.78 13.37
CA CYS A 149 7.69 -6.20 13.09
C CYS A 149 6.26 -6.80 13.23
N LEU A 150 6.08 -7.99 12.69
CA LEU A 150 4.82 -8.71 12.87
C LEU A 150 4.56 -8.85 14.38
N PRO A 151 3.35 -8.52 14.87
CA PRO A 151 2.98 -8.82 16.24
C PRO A 151 3.19 -10.32 16.55
N ALA A 152 3.59 -10.63 17.79
CA ALA A 152 3.74 -12.01 18.22
C ALA A 152 2.53 -12.85 17.79
N ILE A 153 2.77 -14.03 17.27
CA ILE A 153 1.73 -14.86 16.66
C ILE A 153 0.60 -15.19 17.64
N GLU A 154 0.93 -15.31 18.94
CA GLU A 154 -0.02 -15.54 20.03
C GLU A 154 -0.99 -14.36 20.19
N ASN A 155 -0.53 -13.13 19.92
CA ASN A 155 -1.38 -11.93 19.97
C ASN A 155 -2.36 -11.89 18.78
N ILE A 156 -1.94 -12.39 17.63
CA ILE A 156 -2.80 -12.55 16.45
C ILE A 156 -3.82 -13.65 16.73
N GLU A 157 -3.36 -14.78 17.24
CA GLU A 157 -4.19 -15.95 17.56
C GLU A 157 -5.27 -15.62 18.59
N ALA A 158 -4.94 -14.85 19.63
CA ALA A 158 -5.88 -14.41 20.67
C ALA A 158 -7.03 -13.54 20.15
N LYS A 159 -6.92 -12.99 18.93
CA LYS A 159 -7.98 -12.21 18.27
C LYS A 159 -8.90 -13.04 17.38
N ILE A 160 -8.57 -14.31 17.15
CA ILE A 160 -9.38 -15.19 16.31
C ILE A 160 -10.69 -15.55 17.04
N THR A 161 -11.79 -15.36 16.35
CA THR A 161 -13.15 -15.72 16.79
C THR A 161 -13.80 -16.66 15.74
N PRO A 162 -14.94 -17.27 16.02
CA PRO A 162 -15.67 -18.05 15.03
C PRO A 162 -16.07 -17.26 13.77
N ARG A 163 -16.08 -15.92 13.83
CA ARG A 163 -16.34 -15.03 12.68
C ARG A 163 -15.09 -14.66 11.92
N THR A 164 -13.92 -14.89 12.46
CA THR A 164 -12.67 -14.62 11.75
C THR A 164 -12.54 -15.58 10.56
N LYS A 165 -12.39 -15.02 9.35
CA LYS A 165 -12.28 -15.78 8.11
C LYS A 165 -10.97 -15.53 7.38
N ALA A 166 -10.28 -14.42 7.70
CA ALA A 166 -9.07 -14.07 7.00
C ALA A 166 -8.08 -13.27 7.87
N ILE A 167 -6.82 -13.33 7.44
CA ILE A 167 -5.77 -12.39 7.83
C ILE A 167 -5.37 -11.62 6.57
N LEU A 168 -5.11 -10.31 6.68
CA LEU A 168 -4.57 -9.51 5.59
C LEU A 168 -3.25 -8.90 6.00
N ILE A 169 -2.24 -9.07 5.16
CA ILE A 169 -0.92 -8.45 5.31
C ILE A 169 -0.54 -7.67 4.06
N CYS A 170 0.33 -6.67 4.21
CA CYS A 170 0.98 -5.97 3.11
C CYS A 170 2.50 -6.17 3.23
N ASN A 171 3.13 -6.77 2.23
CA ASN A 171 4.56 -7.10 2.27
C ASN A 171 5.28 -6.76 0.96
N PRO A 172 6.22 -5.82 0.97
CA PRO A 172 6.58 -4.86 2.03
C PRO A 172 5.43 -3.96 2.45
N ASN A 173 5.44 -3.51 3.70
CA ASN A 173 4.29 -2.86 4.32
C ASN A 173 4.12 -1.39 3.90
N ASN A 174 2.89 -0.99 3.69
CA ASN A 174 2.43 0.39 3.71
C ASN A 174 1.53 0.56 4.94
N PRO A 175 1.88 1.37 5.96
CA PRO A 175 2.71 2.58 5.88
C PRO A 175 4.16 2.48 6.38
N THR A 176 4.59 1.37 6.96
CA THR A 176 5.82 1.30 7.76
C THR A 176 7.09 1.09 6.94
N GLY A 177 6.97 0.50 5.75
CA GLY A 177 8.10 0.00 4.99
C GLY A 177 8.72 -1.27 5.58
N TYR A 178 8.10 -1.90 6.58
CA TYR A 178 8.58 -3.15 7.13
C TYR A 178 8.53 -4.26 6.07
N LEU A 179 9.55 -5.08 6.03
CA LEU A 179 9.63 -6.26 5.17
C LEU A 179 9.54 -7.50 6.06
N TYR A 180 8.43 -8.22 5.99
CA TYR A 180 8.26 -9.46 6.75
C TYR A 180 9.25 -10.52 6.29
N GLY A 181 9.93 -11.13 7.26
CA GLY A 181 10.86 -12.23 7.04
C GLY A 181 10.15 -13.56 6.75
N LYS A 182 10.92 -14.51 6.21
CA LYS A 182 10.40 -15.85 5.93
C LYS A 182 9.83 -16.53 7.19
N GLU A 183 10.53 -16.41 8.31
CA GLU A 183 10.15 -17.02 9.59
C GLU A 183 8.82 -16.47 10.11
N GLU A 184 8.60 -15.14 10.01
CA GLU A 184 7.34 -14.52 10.40
C GLU A 184 6.18 -15.02 9.53
N LEU A 185 6.42 -15.16 8.22
CA LEU A 185 5.39 -15.64 7.30
C LEU A 185 5.07 -17.11 7.48
N ILE A 186 6.05 -17.97 7.83
CA ILE A 186 5.80 -19.38 8.18
C ILE A 186 4.94 -19.50 9.45
N GLN A 187 5.13 -18.63 10.44
CA GLN A 187 4.25 -18.58 11.61
C GLN A 187 2.81 -18.25 11.21
N LEU A 188 2.62 -17.31 10.29
CA LEU A 188 1.28 -17.01 9.73
C LEU A 188 0.70 -18.18 8.94
N GLU A 189 1.51 -18.91 8.16
CA GLU A 189 1.08 -20.13 7.47
C GLU A 189 0.49 -21.14 8.44
N THR A 190 1.22 -21.43 9.53
CA THR A 190 0.77 -22.35 10.58
C THR A 190 -0.58 -21.92 11.16
N LEU A 191 -0.75 -20.63 11.43
CA LEU A 191 -1.99 -20.09 11.99
C LEU A 191 -3.16 -20.20 11.01
N VAL A 192 -2.92 -19.86 9.74
CA VAL A 192 -3.88 -19.94 8.64
C VAL A 192 -4.40 -21.37 8.46
N LEU A 193 -3.52 -22.35 8.47
CA LEU A 193 -3.88 -23.77 8.40
C LEU A 193 -4.66 -24.23 9.62
N LYS A 194 -4.18 -23.89 10.83
CA LYS A 194 -4.80 -24.28 12.09
C LYS A 194 -6.27 -23.86 12.21
N TYR A 195 -6.58 -22.65 11.72
CA TYR A 195 -7.92 -22.06 11.83
C TYR A 195 -8.69 -22.04 10.52
N ASN A 196 -8.15 -22.62 9.44
CA ASN A 196 -8.74 -22.66 8.10
C ASN A 196 -9.14 -21.26 7.61
N LEU A 197 -8.20 -20.31 7.68
CA LEU A 197 -8.40 -18.93 7.29
C LEU A 197 -7.90 -18.67 5.86
N TYR A 198 -8.41 -17.64 5.21
CA TYR A 198 -7.75 -17.05 4.04
C TYR A 198 -6.59 -16.14 4.48
N LEU A 199 -5.53 -16.09 3.67
CA LEU A 199 -4.47 -15.09 3.77
C LEU A 199 -4.52 -14.17 2.54
N PHE A 200 -4.96 -12.94 2.72
CA PHE A 200 -4.85 -11.90 1.71
C PHE A 200 -3.46 -11.26 1.82
N ALA A 201 -2.61 -11.47 0.82
CA ALA A 201 -1.25 -10.96 0.75
C ALA A 201 -1.16 -9.84 -0.29
N ASP A 202 -1.16 -8.58 0.16
CA ASP A 202 -0.91 -7.42 -0.71
C ASP A 202 0.60 -7.28 -0.92
N GLU A 203 1.05 -7.64 -2.12
CA GLU A 203 2.46 -7.63 -2.50
C GLU A 203 2.77 -6.55 -3.55
N ALA A 204 2.00 -5.46 -3.57
CA ALA A 204 2.16 -4.37 -4.54
C ALA A 204 3.57 -3.72 -4.53
N TYR A 205 4.34 -3.91 -3.46
CA TYR A 205 5.67 -3.34 -3.28
C TYR A 205 6.81 -4.36 -3.38
N ARG A 206 6.57 -5.60 -3.85
CA ARG A 206 7.55 -6.70 -3.85
C ARG A 206 8.88 -6.35 -4.52
N GLU A 207 8.91 -5.47 -5.52
CA GLU A 207 10.14 -5.04 -6.21
C GLU A 207 11.01 -4.09 -5.36
N PHE A 208 10.47 -3.52 -4.31
CA PHE A 208 11.15 -2.53 -3.49
C PHE A 208 11.55 -3.14 -2.14
N CYS A 209 12.49 -4.07 -2.17
CA CYS A 209 13.10 -4.66 -0.98
C CYS A 209 14.56 -4.23 -0.92
N TYR A 210 14.94 -3.50 0.13
CA TYR A 210 16.27 -2.91 0.31
C TYR A 210 17.13 -3.73 1.26
N GLU A 211 16.49 -4.40 2.22
CA GLU A 211 17.13 -5.25 3.21
C GLU A 211 16.66 -6.71 2.98
N GLY A 212 17.51 -7.54 2.40
CA GLY A 212 17.15 -8.92 2.08
C GLY A 212 16.33 -9.09 0.80
N SER A 213 15.59 -10.18 0.70
CA SER A 213 14.76 -10.56 -0.44
C SER A 213 13.29 -10.71 -0.03
N HIS A 214 12.38 -10.39 -0.95
CA HIS A 214 10.95 -10.64 -0.77
C HIS A 214 10.67 -12.14 -0.68
N PHE A 215 9.95 -12.57 0.35
CA PHE A 215 9.35 -13.90 0.44
C PHE A 215 7.83 -13.74 0.22
N SER A 216 7.33 -14.36 -0.86
CA SER A 216 5.90 -14.31 -1.15
C SER A 216 5.13 -15.34 -0.33
N ALA A 217 3.92 -14.99 0.12
CA ALA A 217 3.01 -15.96 0.73
C ALA A 217 2.66 -17.13 -0.21
N PHE A 218 2.85 -16.98 -1.53
CA PHE A 218 2.71 -18.08 -2.50
C PHE A 218 3.81 -19.15 -2.43
N GLN A 219 4.89 -18.88 -1.72
CA GLN A 219 5.97 -19.84 -1.46
C GLN A 219 5.67 -20.75 -0.27
N PHE A 220 4.50 -20.62 0.35
CA PHE A 220 4.02 -21.55 1.36
C PHE A 220 3.84 -22.95 0.76
N GLU A 221 4.30 -23.98 1.49
CA GLU A 221 4.25 -25.35 1.02
C GLU A 221 2.85 -25.95 1.18
N GLU A 222 2.21 -25.70 2.31
CA GLU A 222 0.95 -26.34 2.69
C GLU A 222 -0.28 -25.44 2.50
N ALA A 223 -0.15 -24.12 2.74
CA ALA A 223 -1.26 -23.19 2.72
C ALA A 223 -1.57 -22.59 1.33
N SER A 224 -1.06 -23.14 0.23
CA SER A 224 -1.20 -22.53 -1.11
C SER A 224 -2.65 -22.32 -1.56
N GLN A 225 -3.61 -23.12 -1.06
CA GLN A 225 -5.04 -22.99 -1.34
C GLN A 225 -5.72 -21.89 -0.50
N HIS A 226 -5.06 -21.43 0.56
CA HIS A 226 -5.54 -20.38 1.46
C HIS A 226 -5.09 -18.98 1.02
N VAL A 227 -4.04 -18.89 0.19
CA VAL A 227 -3.43 -17.63 -0.20
C VAL A 227 -4.18 -16.99 -1.37
N ILE A 228 -4.48 -15.70 -1.21
CA ILE A 228 -4.97 -14.81 -2.25
C ILE A 228 -4.00 -13.65 -2.33
N LEU A 229 -3.17 -13.66 -3.39
CA LEU A 229 -2.19 -12.63 -3.62
C LEU A 229 -2.86 -11.47 -4.37
N ILE A 230 -2.61 -10.27 -3.87
CA ILE A 230 -3.06 -9.01 -4.45
C ILE A 230 -1.85 -8.30 -5.03
N ASP A 231 -1.92 -7.97 -6.31
CA ASP A 231 -0.82 -7.35 -7.03
C ASP A 231 -1.24 -6.07 -7.75
N SER A 232 -0.27 -5.21 -8.06
CA SER A 232 -0.48 -3.96 -8.80
C SER A 232 0.75 -3.54 -9.58
N ILE A 233 0.53 -3.06 -10.81
CA ILE A 233 1.59 -2.43 -11.62
C ILE A 233 1.86 -0.98 -11.20
N SER A 234 0.98 -0.40 -10.38
CA SER A 234 0.98 1.03 -10.05
C SER A 234 2.32 1.53 -9.52
N LYS A 235 3.00 0.68 -8.73
CA LYS A 235 4.21 1.07 -8.01
C LYS A 235 5.47 0.69 -8.78
N ARG A 236 5.57 -0.55 -9.23
CA ARG A 236 6.77 -1.07 -9.90
C ARG A 236 7.10 -0.40 -11.24
N TYR A 237 6.10 0.18 -11.92
CA TYR A 237 6.29 0.84 -13.22
C TYR A 237 5.89 2.33 -13.22
N SER A 238 5.72 2.95 -12.05
CA SER A 238 5.24 4.34 -11.95
C SER A 238 3.98 4.58 -12.79
N ALA A 239 3.06 3.63 -12.78
CA ALA A 239 1.90 3.56 -13.66
C ALA A 239 0.57 3.62 -12.90
N CYS A 240 0.50 4.44 -11.84
CA CYS A 240 -0.67 4.54 -10.96
C CYS A 240 -1.96 4.90 -11.70
N GLY A 241 -1.86 5.71 -12.76
CA GLY A 241 -2.99 6.16 -13.57
C GLY A 241 -3.59 5.10 -14.49
N LEU A 242 -2.85 4.04 -14.82
CA LEU A 242 -3.36 2.93 -15.66
C LEU A 242 -4.39 2.07 -14.95
N ARG A 243 -4.44 2.09 -13.60
CA ARG A 243 -5.43 1.34 -12.82
C ARG A 243 -5.44 -0.14 -13.16
N LEU A 244 -4.31 -0.83 -13.07
CA LEU A 244 -4.20 -2.26 -13.33
C LEU A 244 -3.56 -3.00 -12.16
N GLY A 245 -4.15 -4.14 -11.80
CA GLY A 245 -3.69 -5.07 -10.78
C GLY A 245 -4.12 -6.48 -11.10
N ALA A 246 -3.92 -7.39 -10.16
CA ALA A 246 -4.30 -8.78 -10.30
C ALA A 246 -4.67 -9.41 -8.95
N ILE A 247 -5.57 -10.39 -9.00
CA ILE A 247 -5.79 -11.41 -7.99
C ILE A 247 -5.11 -12.67 -8.51
N VAL A 248 -4.31 -13.32 -7.66
CA VAL A 248 -3.71 -14.60 -7.98
C VAL A 248 -4.00 -15.58 -6.84
N THR A 249 -4.55 -16.75 -7.18
CA THR A 249 -4.79 -17.82 -6.21
C THR A 249 -4.85 -19.17 -6.89
N LYS A 250 -4.35 -20.21 -6.23
CA LYS A 250 -4.47 -21.61 -6.67
C LYS A 250 -5.84 -22.23 -6.30
N ASN A 251 -6.62 -21.53 -5.47
CA ASN A 251 -7.93 -21.98 -5.03
C ASN A 251 -8.96 -21.81 -6.17
N LYS A 252 -9.30 -22.93 -6.79
CA LYS A 252 -10.21 -22.92 -7.93
C LYS A 252 -11.60 -22.39 -7.57
N LEU A 253 -12.12 -22.68 -6.38
CA LEU A 253 -13.43 -22.19 -5.94
C LEU A 253 -13.43 -20.66 -5.85
N VAL A 254 -12.32 -20.08 -5.33
CA VAL A 254 -12.15 -18.63 -5.24
C VAL A 254 -12.06 -18.02 -6.64
N ILE A 255 -11.25 -18.58 -7.55
CA ILE A 255 -11.15 -18.10 -8.94
C ILE A 255 -12.51 -18.12 -9.63
N ASP A 256 -13.25 -19.24 -9.54
CA ASP A 256 -14.57 -19.39 -10.19
C ASP A 256 -15.60 -18.40 -9.59
N THR A 257 -15.47 -18.08 -8.31
CA THR A 257 -16.31 -17.08 -7.63
C THR A 257 -15.97 -15.67 -8.06
N ILE A 258 -14.69 -15.30 -8.01
CA ILE A 258 -14.22 -13.96 -8.39
C ILE A 258 -14.45 -13.71 -9.88
N MET A 259 -14.42 -14.74 -10.73
CA MET A 259 -14.78 -14.63 -12.14
C MET A 259 -16.21 -14.07 -12.34
N LYS A 260 -17.17 -14.40 -11.48
CA LYS A 260 -18.53 -13.85 -11.56
C LYS A 260 -18.55 -12.33 -11.31
N PHE A 261 -17.75 -11.86 -10.35
CA PHE A 261 -17.56 -10.42 -10.11
C PHE A 261 -16.85 -9.74 -11.28
N ALA A 262 -15.83 -10.39 -11.84
CA ALA A 262 -15.12 -9.90 -13.02
C ALA A 262 -16.04 -9.81 -14.25
N GLN A 263 -16.95 -10.77 -14.44
CA GLN A 263 -17.98 -10.74 -15.50
C GLN A 263 -18.99 -9.61 -15.26
N ALA A 264 -19.41 -9.38 -14.03
CA ALA A 264 -20.32 -8.27 -13.69
C ALA A 264 -19.69 -6.89 -13.95
N ARG A 265 -18.35 -6.75 -13.75
CA ARG A 265 -17.57 -5.57 -14.10
C ARG A 265 -17.32 -5.46 -15.61
N LEU A 266 -17.49 -6.51 -16.40
CA LEU A 266 -17.22 -6.72 -17.83
C LEU A 266 -15.75 -7.05 -18.11
N SER A 267 -14.85 -6.08 -18.21
CA SER A 267 -13.43 -6.29 -18.51
C SER A 267 -12.53 -5.27 -17.80
N PRO A 268 -11.25 -5.61 -17.57
CA PRO A 268 -10.27 -4.61 -17.12
C PRO A 268 -9.96 -3.61 -18.25
N PRO A 269 -9.36 -2.45 -17.92
CA PRO A 269 -9.02 -1.41 -18.90
C PRO A 269 -8.14 -1.94 -20.04
N TYR A 270 -8.59 -1.78 -21.28
CA TYR A 270 -7.96 -2.35 -22.47
C TYR A 270 -6.50 -1.89 -22.66
N TYR A 271 -6.29 -0.58 -22.79
CA TYR A 271 -4.94 -0.01 -23.02
C TYR A 271 -3.99 -0.19 -21.84
N ALA A 272 -4.52 -0.29 -20.62
CA ALA A 272 -3.70 -0.57 -19.46
C ALA A 272 -3.07 -1.97 -19.52
N GLN A 273 -3.80 -2.96 -20.05
CA GLN A 273 -3.28 -4.31 -20.23
C GLN A 273 -2.19 -4.35 -21.30
N ILE A 274 -2.36 -3.63 -22.42
CA ILE A 274 -1.35 -3.53 -23.48
C ILE A 274 -0.07 -2.89 -22.93
N ALA A 275 -0.19 -1.78 -22.20
CA ALA A 275 0.95 -1.13 -21.57
C ALA A 275 1.66 -2.05 -20.57
N ALA A 276 0.89 -2.74 -19.72
CA ALA A 276 1.44 -3.62 -18.70
C ALA A 276 2.09 -4.88 -19.30
N GLU A 277 1.55 -5.41 -20.39
CA GLU A 277 2.15 -6.53 -21.10
C GLU A 277 3.53 -6.17 -21.69
N ALA A 278 3.67 -4.98 -22.27
CA ALA A 278 4.94 -4.49 -22.78
C ALA A 278 5.98 -4.27 -21.65
N ALA A 279 5.54 -3.89 -20.46
CA ALA A 279 6.43 -3.71 -19.32
C ALA A 279 7.06 -5.03 -18.83
N LEU A 280 6.46 -6.18 -19.12
CA LEU A 280 7.02 -7.48 -18.75
C LEU A 280 8.22 -7.90 -19.61
N ASP A 281 8.43 -7.23 -20.73
CA ASP A 281 9.60 -7.43 -21.63
C ASP A 281 10.74 -6.44 -21.32
N LEU A 282 10.63 -5.63 -20.27
CA LEU A 282 11.70 -4.71 -19.85
C LEU A 282 12.94 -5.50 -19.43
N PRO A 283 14.14 -4.91 -19.66
CA PRO A 283 15.39 -5.50 -19.20
C PRO A 283 15.38 -5.72 -17.68
N ASP A 284 16.08 -6.75 -17.23
CA ASP A 284 16.14 -7.10 -15.79
C ASP A 284 16.79 -5.99 -14.92
N ASP A 285 17.62 -5.13 -15.51
CA ASP A 285 18.25 -4.00 -14.83
C ASP A 285 17.27 -2.86 -14.48
N TYR A 286 16.09 -2.79 -15.09
CA TYR A 286 15.07 -1.78 -14.77
C TYR A 286 14.75 -1.74 -13.27
N PHE A 287 14.50 -2.91 -12.67
CA PHE A 287 14.21 -2.98 -11.24
C PHE A 287 15.45 -2.75 -10.38
N VAL A 288 16.63 -3.13 -10.84
CA VAL A 288 17.90 -2.85 -10.16
C VAL A 288 18.11 -1.33 -10.03
N ILE A 289 17.94 -0.60 -11.13
CA ILE A 289 18.12 0.86 -11.18
C ILE A 289 17.06 1.57 -10.33
N THR A 290 15.78 1.23 -10.51
CA THR A 290 14.69 1.89 -9.78
C THR A 290 14.76 1.60 -8.27
N LYS A 291 15.10 0.37 -7.88
CA LYS A 291 15.29 0.00 -6.49
C LYS A 291 16.47 0.78 -5.86
N ALA A 292 17.61 0.87 -6.55
CA ALA A 292 18.77 1.62 -6.05
C ALA A 292 18.45 3.10 -5.83
N GLU A 293 17.69 3.73 -6.72
CA GLU A 293 17.26 5.12 -6.56
C GLU A 293 16.37 5.29 -5.32
N TYR A 294 15.34 4.46 -5.12
CA TYR A 294 14.49 4.56 -3.94
C TYR A 294 15.23 4.22 -2.66
N GLN A 295 16.18 3.29 -2.70
CA GLN A 295 17.05 3.01 -1.55
C GLN A 295 17.90 4.23 -1.17
N ASN A 296 18.44 4.94 -2.16
CA ASN A 296 19.18 6.18 -1.92
C ASN A 296 18.29 7.26 -1.27
N ARG A 297 17.07 7.47 -1.80
CA ARG A 297 16.09 8.40 -1.24
C ARG A 297 15.69 8.04 0.19
N ARG A 298 15.47 6.73 0.47
CA ARG A 298 15.25 6.22 1.81
C ARG A 298 16.39 6.60 2.75
N ASN A 299 17.61 6.31 2.36
CA ASN A 299 18.79 6.56 3.19
C ASN A 299 18.91 8.05 3.56
N VAL A 300 18.72 8.93 2.58
CA VAL A 300 18.71 10.38 2.81
C VAL A 300 17.58 10.77 3.78
N LEU A 301 16.34 10.31 3.54
CA LEU A 301 15.22 10.64 4.42
C LEU A 301 15.45 10.19 5.85
N ILE A 302 15.85 8.92 6.06
CA ILE A 302 16.02 8.34 7.40
C ILE A 302 17.17 9.03 8.15
N GLN A 303 18.30 9.26 7.48
CA GLN A 303 19.41 10.01 8.06
C GLN A 303 18.98 11.41 8.52
N ARG A 304 18.23 12.13 7.66
CA ARG A 304 17.77 13.49 7.96
C ARG A 304 16.72 13.51 9.09
N LEU A 305 15.78 12.58 9.11
CA LEU A 305 14.77 12.48 10.17
C LEU A 305 15.41 12.22 11.52
N ASN A 306 16.29 11.21 11.62
CA ASN A 306 16.93 10.83 12.87
C ASN A 306 17.99 11.83 13.35
N ALA A 307 18.38 12.81 12.50
CA ALA A 307 19.22 13.94 12.91
C ALA A 307 18.41 15.07 13.59
N ILE A 308 17.08 15.06 13.49
CA ILE A 308 16.22 16.04 14.18
C ILE A 308 16.04 15.59 15.64
N PRO A 309 16.32 16.46 16.64
CA PRO A 309 16.18 16.10 18.05
C PRO A 309 14.78 15.55 18.38
N GLU A 310 14.75 14.46 19.14
CA GLU A 310 13.54 13.78 19.62
C GLU A 310 12.66 13.13 18.53
N VAL A 311 13.09 13.13 17.26
CA VAL A 311 12.47 12.37 16.18
C VAL A 311 13.08 10.98 16.14
N TYR A 312 12.21 9.98 15.93
CA TYR A 312 12.65 8.59 15.73
C TYR A 312 11.92 7.97 14.54
N CYS A 313 12.68 7.40 13.63
CA CYS A 313 12.17 6.69 12.46
C CYS A 313 12.99 5.40 12.28
N PRO A 314 12.37 4.22 12.39
CA PRO A 314 13.04 2.96 12.07
C PRO A 314 13.42 2.93 10.59
N ASN A 315 14.44 2.12 10.24
CA ASN A 315 14.87 1.99 8.85
C ASN A 315 13.91 1.07 8.08
N PRO A 316 13.19 1.56 7.04
CA PRO A 316 12.30 0.72 6.25
C PRO A 316 13.08 -0.33 5.45
N GLY A 317 12.68 -1.61 5.55
CA GLY A 317 13.26 -2.71 4.77
C GLY A 317 12.78 -2.76 3.31
N GLY A 318 11.65 -2.10 3.02
CA GLY A 318 11.04 -2.10 1.69
C GLY A 318 10.00 -1.02 1.46
N ALA A 319 9.24 -1.12 0.38
CA ALA A 319 8.28 -0.13 -0.14
C ALA A 319 8.96 1.23 -0.40
N PHE A 320 8.25 2.35 -0.23
CA PHE A 320 8.82 3.70 -0.25
C PHE A 320 8.11 4.63 0.76
N TYR A 321 7.84 4.05 1.94
CA TYR A 321 7.24 4.76 3.07
C TYR A 321 8.08 4.57 4.33
N ALA A 322 7.98 5.54 5.21
CA ALA A 322 8.49 5.49 6.56
C ALA A 322 7.45 6.06 7.54
N MET A 323 7.33 5.46 8.71
CA MET A 323 6.60 6.03 9.84
C MET A 323 7.60 6.63 10.82
N ALA A 324 7.42 7.90 11.14
CA ALA A 324 8.27 8.61 12.09
C ALA A 324 7.47 9.07 13.31
N LYS A 325 8.04 8.90 14.49
CA LYS A 325 7.55 9.49 15.74
C LYS A 325 8.16 10.87 15.90
N LEU A 326 7.30 11.86 16.11
CA LEU A 326 7.66 13.26 16.27
C LEU A 326 7.34 13.74 17.68
N PRO A 327 8.03 14.77 18.21
CA PRO A 327 7.74 15.39 19.51
C PRO A 327 6.55 16.35 19.40
N ILE A 328 5.36 15.82 19.11
CA ILE A 328 4.10 16.57 18.90
C ILE A 328 2.99 16.00 19.77
N ASP A 329 1.98 16.83 20.07
CA ASP A 329 0.80 16.43 20.83
C ASP A 329 -0.17 15.59 19.97
N ASP A 330 -0.36 15.99 18.71
CA ASP A 330 -1.37 15.43 17.82
C ASP A 330 -0.95 15.62 16.36
N CYS A 331 -0.80 14.51 15.62
CA CYS A 331 -0.33 14.54 14.25
C CYS A 331 -1.33 15.16 13.26
N ASP A 332 -2.63 15.09 13.51
CA ASP A 332 -3.64 15.72 12.67
C ASP A 332 -3.59 17.25 12.78
N LYS A 333 -3.43 17.75 14.01
CA LYS A 333 -3.21 19.18 14.26
C LYS A 333 -1.91 19.66 13.64
N PHE A 334 -0.81 18.91 13.86
CA PHE A 334 0.49 19.27 13.32
C PHE A 334 0.49 19.33 11.81
N CYS A 335 -0.04 18.30 11.12
CA CYS A 335 -0.09 18.26 9.66
C CYS A 335 -0.98 19.38 9.08
N SER A 336 -2.07 19.75 9.77
CA SER A 336 -2.92 20.87 9.37
C SER A 336 -2.21 22.21 9.57
N TRP A 337 -1.54 22.39 10.71
CA TRP A 337 -0.79 23.60 11.04
C TRP A 337 0.36 23.85 10.06
N LEU A 338 1.09 22.81 9.66
CA LEU A 338 2.15 22.90 8.65
C LEU A 338 1.67 23.59 7.35
N LEU A 339 0.43 23.32 6.94
CA LEU A 339 -0.12 23.83 5.69
C LEU A 339 -0.81 25.19 5.82
N LYS A 340 -1.30 25.51 7.03
CA LYS A 340 -2.07 26.75 7.28
C LYS A 340 -1.22 27.90 7.82
N ASP A 341 -0.38 27.57 8.80
CA ASP A 341 0.19 28.55 9.72
C ASP A 341 1.70 28.59 9.70
N PHE A 342 2.36 27.70 8.93
CA PHE A 342 3.80 27.59 8.91
C PHE A 342 4.38 27.67 7.50
N SER A 343 5.51 28.39 7.38
CA SER A 343 6.37 28.33 6.22
C SER A 343 7.83 28.61 6.59
N TYR A 344 8.74 27.99 5.87
CA TYR A 344 10.17 28.23 5.97
C TYR A 344 10.74 28.44 4.57
N LYS A 345 11.37 29.60 4.31
CA LYS A 345 11.91 29.97 2.98
C LYS A 345 10.88 29.79 1.85
N ASN A 346 9.64 30.23 2.06
CA ASN A 346 8.49 30.06 1.16
C ASN A 346 8.15 28.61 0.83
N THR A 347 8.48 27.67 1.71
CA THR A 347 8.16 26.25 1.55
C THR A 347 7.41 25.72 2.77
N THR A 348 6.63 24.66 2.57
CA THR A 348 6.06 23.83 3.63
C THR A 348 6.04 22.38 3.20
N VAL A 349 5.72 21.46 4.13
CA VAL A 349 5.64 20.04 3.89
C VAL A 349 4.24 19.50 4.14
N MET A 350 3.78 18.59 3.31
CA MET A 350 2.54 17.85 3.50
C MET A 350 2.86 16.40 3.89
N LEU A 351 2.50 16.02 5.11
CA LEU A 351 2.67 14.68 5.67
C LEU A 351 1.31 13.96 5.75
N ALA A 352 1.32 12.65 5.95
CA ALA A 352 0.09 11.92 6.26
C ALA A 352 0.03 11.65 7.78
N PRO A 353 -1.04 12.10 8.49
CA PRO A 353 -1.21 11.85 9.90
C PRO A 353 -1.24 10.36 10.23
N GLY A 354 -0.53 9.96 11.28
CA GLY A 354 -0.36 8.56 11.68
C GLY A 354 -1.67 7.90 12.12
N THR A 355 -2.55 8.63 12.81
CA THR A 355 -3.85 8.16 13.30
C THR A 355 -4.67 7.43 12.23
N GLY A 356 -4.57 7.88 10.98
CA GLY A 356 -5.32 7.31 9.87
C GLY A 356 -4.87 5.93 9.40
N PHE A 357 -3.79 5.38 9.95
CA PHE A 357 -3.27 4.05 9.63
C PHE A 357 -3.55 3.02 10.74
N TYR A 358 -4.22 3.44 11.81
CA TYR A 358 -4.61 2.59 12.93
C TYR A 358 -6.12 2.46 13.02
N GLY A 359 -6.59 1.26 13.32
CA GLY A 359 -7.99 0.99 13.65
C GLY A 359 -8.26 1.16 15.16
N THR A 360 -7.19 1.04 15.99
CA THR A 360 -7.28 1.21 17.44
C THR A 360 -7.29 2.69 17.79
N PRO A 361 -8.35 3.21 18.47
CA PRO A 361 -8.43 4.60 18.84
C PRO A 361 -7.26 5.07 19.72
N GLY A 362 -6.73 6.25 19.43
CA GLY A 362 -5.64 6.86 20.21
C GLY A 362 -4.24 6.43 19.81
N MET A 363 -4.12 5.45 18.91
CA MET A 363 -2.82 5.08 18.33
C MET A 363 -2.36 6.09 17.27
N GLY A 364 -1.05 6.20 17.09
CA GLY A 364 -0.44 7.01 16.04
C GLY A 364 -0.48 8.53 16.26
N LEU A 365 -0.91 9.03 17.43
CA LEU A 365 -1.04 10.48 17.72
C LEU A 365 0.26 11.27 17.54
N GLN A 366 1.40 10.64 17.79
CA GLN A 366 2.71 11.26 17.64
C GLN A 366 3.44 10.78 16.38
N GLU A 367 2.75 10.10 15.47
CA GLU A 367 3.34 9.49 14.30
C GLU A 367 2.86 10.15 13.01
N VAL A 368 3.72 10.16 12.02
CA VAL A 368 3.40 10.59 10.66
C VAL A 368 3.97 9.61 9.65
N ARG A 369 3.27 9.40 8.54
CA ARG A 369 3.84 8.68 7.41
C ARG A 369 4.46 9.65 6.41
N LEU A 370 5.67 9.33 5.95
CA LEU A 370 6.37 10.00 4.88
C LEU A 370 6.58 9.03 3.70
N ALA A 371 6.35 9.52 2.48
CA ALA A 371 6.71 8.79 1.26
C ALA A 371 7.98 9.40 0.67
N TYR A 372 9.03 8.60 0.48
CA TYR A 372 10.31 9.09 -0.08
C TYR A 372 10.35 8.96 -1.59
N ILE A 373 9.31 9.54 -2.23
CA ILE A 373 9.14 9.50 -3.69
C ILE A 373 9.78 10.69 -4.39
N LEU A 374 10.11 11.76 -3.67
CA LEU A 374 10.78 12.94 -4.22
C LEU A 374 12.28 12.67 -4.43
N ASN A 375 12.91 13.46 -5.32
CA ASN A 375 14.36 13.42 -5.47
C ASN A 375 15.08 13.84 -4.17
N THR A 376 16.36 13.52 -4.05
CA THR A 376 17.14 13.76 -2.83
C THR A 376 17.26 15.24 -2.46
N GLU A 377 17.36 16.15 -3.43
CA GLU A 377 17.38 17.60 -3.18
C GLU A 377 16.08 18.06 -2.51
N SER A 378 14.94 17.66 -3.05
CA SER A 378 13.62 17.98 -2.47
C SER A 378 13.43 17.34 -1.10
N ILE A 379 13.96 16.14 -0.87
CA ILE A 379 13.95 15.49 0.45
C ILE A 379 14.79 16.32 1.44
N HIS A 380 16.00 16.77 1.07
CA HIS A 380 16.81 17.63 1.94
C HIS A 380 16.05 18.90 2.32
N ALA A 381 15.49 19.62 1.33
CA ALA A 381 14.76 20.84 1.58
C ALA A 381 13.49 20.63 2.43
N ALA A 382 12.76 19.54 2.19
CA ALA A 382 11.59 19.16 2.99
C ALA A 382 11.98 18.86 4.44
N MET A 383 13.11 18.19 4.67
CA MET A 383 13.59 17.88 6.02
C MET A 383 14.12 19.11 6.75
N ASP A 384 14.76 20.07 6.07
CA ASP A 384 15.09 21.37 6.64
C ASP A 384 13.82 22.10 7.10
N CYS A 385 12.80 22.12 6.25
CA CYS A 385 11.51 22.73 6.56
C CYS A 385 10.84 22.06 7.77
N LEU A 386 10.83 20.72 7.83
CA LEU A 386 10.27 19.96 8.96
C LEU A 386 11.03 20.22 10.25
N ALA A 387 12.37 20.27 10.21
CA ALA A 387 13.21 20.56 11.37
C ALA A 387 12.91 21.93 11.97
N GLU A 388 12.74 22.96 11.14
CA GLU A 388 12.38 24.30 11.61
C GLU A 388 10.94 24.34 12.13
N ALA A 389 9.99 23.63 11.48
CA ALA A 389 8.63 23.51 11.94
C ALA A 389 8.54 22.94 13.36
N LEU A 390 9.27 21.86 13.64
CA LEU A 390 9.28 21.22 14.95
C LEU A 390 9.85 22.09 16.06
N LYS A 391 10.69 23.10 15.75
CA LYS A 391 11.20 24.05 16.75
C LYS A 391 10.12 25.03 17.24
N VAL A 392 9.18 25.39 16.38
CA VAL A 392 8.22 26.48 16.63
C VAL A 392 6.77 26.00 16.73
N TYR A 393 6.52 24.69 16.56
CA TYR A 393 5.17 24.16 16.68
C TYR A 393 4.60 24.35 18.07
N PRO A 394 3.40 24.99 18.22
CA PRO A 394 2.83 25.29 19.54
C PRO A 394 2.49 24.06 20.39
N GLY A 395 2.20 22.93 19.75
CA GLY A 395 1.88 21.64 20.37
C GLY A 395 3.10 20.72 20.54
N ARG A 396 4.33 21.27 20.55
CA ARG A 396 5.53 20.46 20.78
C ARG A 396 5.53 19.88 22.20
N VAL A 397 5.78 18.58 22.29
CA VAL A 397 5.93 17.83 23.54
C VAL A 397 7.41 17.55 23.76
N SER A 398 8.03 18.20 24.73
CA SER A 398 9.41 17.88 25.14
C SER A 398 9.41 16.68 26.08
N LYS A 399 10.35 15.73 25.91
CA LYS A 399 10.60 14.74 26.95
C LYS A 399 11.03 15.51 28.23
N LYS A 400 10.27 15.34 29.31
CA LYS A 400 10.71 15.76 30.64
C LYS A 400 11.84 14.90 31.14
#